data_8812b2e902cc6e80e77080e0f7aa2fd1
#
_entry.id   8812b2e902cc6e80e77080e0f7aa2fd1
#
_cell.length_a   1.000
_cell.length_b   1.000
_cell.length_c   1.000
_cell.angle_alpha   90.00
_cell.angle_beta   90.00
_cell.angle_gamma   90.00
#
_symmetry.space_group_name_H-M   'P 1'
#
loop_
_entity.id
_entity.type
_entity.pdbx_description
1 polymer ?
#
loop_
_entity_poly.entity_id
_entity_poly.type
_entity_poly.pdbx_seq_one_letter_code
_entity_poly.pdbx_strand_id
1 'polypeptide(L)'
;DSFYYALYQWGSDAMDWINRGLLDNNIYSNAHNEWLTLLVQQGILGVIAYGGIFLTAFRNLRISATRDPRALAVFLGLTGYLICSLFTFQHVLSTPFAFALLGMAEGVLCKVILIKF
;
A
#
# COMPACT_ATOMS: atom_id res chain seq x y z
N ASP A 1 -14.31 -9.57 -0.09
CA ASP A 1 -15.55 -9.50 -0.87
C ASP A 1 -16.35 -8.21 -0.68
N SER A 2 -15.94 -7.32 0.25
CA SER A 2 -16.57 -6.02 0.45
C SER A 2 -16.51 -5.11 -0.79
N PHE A 3 -15.49 -5.24 -1.64
CA PHE A 3 -15.40 -4.51 -2.91
C PHE A 3 -16.52 -4.91 -3.89
N TYR A 4 -16.82 -6.21 -3.98
CA TYR A 4 -17.95 -6.70 -4.78
C TYR A 4 -19.29 -6.16 -4.28
N TYR A 5 -19.53 -6.20 -2.96
CA TYR A 5 -20.76 -5.65 -2.37
C TYR A 5 -20.88 -4.13 -2.56
N ALA A 6 -19.78 -3.40 -2.43
CA ALA A 6 -19.78 -1.96 -2.67
C ALA A 6 -20.12 -1.65 -4.14
N LEU A 7 -19.53 -2.35 -5.10
CA LEU A 7 -19.89 -2.21 -6.52
C LEU A 7 -21.35 -2.55 -6.79
N TYR A 8 -21.86 -3.64 -6.21
CA TYR A 8 -23.23 -4.07 -6.40
C TYR A 8 -24.24 -3.09 -5.82
N GLN A 9 -23.96 -2.54 -4.64
CA GLN A 9 -24.89 -1.66 -3.93
C GLN A 9 -24.90 -0.21 -4.46
N TRP A 10 -23.75 0.28 -4.98
CA TRP A 10 -23.59 1.67 -5.42
C TRP A 10 -23.48 1.81 -6.95
N GLY A 11 -23.29 0.72 -7.66
CA GLY A 11 -23.10 0.67 -9.10
C GLY A 11 -24.11 -0.22 -9.81
N SER A 12 -25.34 -0.37 -9.30
CA SER A 12 -26.37 -1.23 -9.89
C SER A 12 -26.55 -0.98 -11.40
N ASP A 13 -26.51 0.27 -11.82
CA ASP A 13 -26.65 0.64 -13.23
C ASP A 13 -25.39 0.25 -14.05
N ALA A 14 -24.21 0.39 -13.46
CA ALA A 14 -22.96 -0.06 -14.08
C ALA A 14 -22.89 -1.59 -14.15
N MET A 15 -23.40 -2.29 -13.13
CA MET A 15 -23.45 -3.77 -13.12
C MET A 15 -24.44 -4.31 -14.14
N ASP A 16 -25.50 -3.61 -14.45
CA ASP A 16 -26.46 -3.98 -15.50
C ASP A 16 -25.79 -3.96 -16.90
N TRP A 17 -24.87 -3.01 -17.13
CA TRP A 17 -24.02 -2.97 -18.32
C TRP A 17 -23.04 -4.14 -18.39
N ILE A 18 -22.44 -4.48 -17.25
CA ILE A 18 -21.48 -5.59 -17.12
C ILE A 18 -22.20 -6.92 -17.31
N ASN A 19 -23.41 -7.09 -16.79
CA ASN A 19 -24.21 -8.31 -16.92
C ASN A 19 -24.82 -8.51 -18.32
N ARG A 20 -24.98 -7.44 -19.09
CA ARG A 20 -25.57 -7.50 -20.46
C ARG A 20 -24.64 -7.97 -21.55
N GLY A 21 -23.49 -8.55 -21.25
CA GLY A 21 -22.76 -9.32 -22.24
C GLY A 21 -21.38 -8.82 -22.64
N LEU A 22 -20.76 -7.95 -21.84
CA LEU A 22 -19.37 -7.55 -22.11
C LEU A 22 -18.34 -8.30 -21.27
N LEU A 23 -18.74 -9.05 -20.24
CA LEU A 23 -17.81 -9.74 -19.35
C LEU A 23 -18.35 -11.09 -18.91
N ASP A 24 -17.82 -12.11 -19.54
CA ASP A 24 -17.91 -13.50 -19.16
C ASP A 24 -17.55 -13.69 -17.69
N ASN A 25 -18.51 -14.03 -16.83
CA ASN A 25 -18.39 -14.56 -15.44
C ASN A 25 -17.20 -14.11 -14.54
N ASN A 26 -16.54 -13.00 -14.83
CA ASN A 26 -15.44 -12.51 -14.02
C ASN A 26 -15.98 -11.67 -12.84
N ILE A 27 -15.95 -12.25 -11.65
CA ILE A 27 -16.21 -11.54 -10.40
C ILE A 27 -15.04 -10.60 -10.15
N TYR A 28 -15.27 -9.27 -10.31
CA TYR A 28 -14.29 -8.26 -9.94
C TYR A 28 -14.14 -8.22 -8.43
N SER A 29 -13.09 -8.87 -7.92
CA SER A 29 -12.82 -8.92 -6.49
C SER A 29 -11.91 -7.79 -5.98
N ASN A 30 -11.20 -7.11 -6.91
CA ASN A 30 -10.20 -6.11 -6.54
C ASN A 30 -10.20 -4.90 -7.49
N ALA A 31 -9.91 -3.72 -6.96
CA ALA A 31 -9.86 -2.47 -7.71
C ALA A 31 -8.58 -2.28 -8.54
N HIS A 32 -7.68 -3.27 -8.63
CA HIS A 32 -6.33 -3.13 -9.22
C HIS A 32 -5.55 -1.90 -8.70
N ASN A 33 -5.90 -1.45 -7.52
CA ASN A 33 -5.27 -0.36 -6.80
C ASN A 33 -5.37 -0.68 -5.30
N GLU A 34 -4.24 -0.81 -4.63
CA GLU A 34 -4.17 -1.20 -3.23
C GLU A 34 -4.88 -0.19 -2.33
N TRP A 35 -4.73 1.11 -2.61
CA TRP A 35 -5.33 2.19 -1.82
C TRP A 35 -6.85 2.23 -1.94
N LEU A 36 -7.39 2.01 -3.14
CA LEU A 36 -8.83 1.90 -3.35
C LEU A 36 -9.40 0.65 -2.68
N THR A 37 -8.70 -0.47 -2.78
CA THR A 37 -9.09 -1.71 -2.11
C THR A 37 -9.12 -1.50 -0.59
N LEU A 38 -8.09 -0.85 -0.03
CA LEU A 38 -8.01 -0.54 1.39
C LEU A 38 -9.14 0.41 1.83
N LEU A 39 -9.42 1.44 1.01
CA LEU A 39 -10.51 2.38 1.28
C LEU A 39 -11.88 1.68 1.36
N VAL A 40 -12.14 0.76 0.45
CA VAL A 40 -13.41 0.01 0.41
C VAL A 40 -13.51 -1.01 1.55
N GLN A 41 -12.40 -1.66 1.91
CA GLN A 41 -12.38 -2.73 2.92
C GLN A 41 -12.30 -2.20 4.35
N GLN A 42 -11.53 -1.15 4.59
CA GLN A 42 -11.22 -0.64 5.93
C GLN A 42 -11.65 0.82 6.14
N GLY A 43 -12.17 1.45 5.10
CA GLY A 43 -12.60 2.85 5.16
C GLY A 43 -11.45 3.84 5.25
N ILE A 44 -11.82 5.11 5.43
CA ILE A 44 -10.85 6.22 5.46
C ILE A 44 -9.85 6.11 6.61
N LEU A 45 -10.25 5.58 7.75
CA LEU A 45 -9.36 5.39 8.90
C LEU A 45 -8.25 4.38 8.60
N GLY A 46 -8.58 3.31 7.89
CA GLY A 46 -7.59 2.32 7.43
C GLY A 46 -6.57 2.94 6.48
N VAL A 47 -7.02 3.76 5.53
CA VAL A 47 -6.13 4.47 4.60
C VAL A 47 -5.19 5.43 5.34
N ILE A 48 -5.72 6.21 6.30
CA ILE A 48 -4.91 7.14 7.11
C ILE A 48 -3.87 6.38 7.94
N ALA A 49 -4.27 5.29 8.60
CA ALA A 49 -3.35 4.48 9.40
C ALA A 49 -2.26 3.85 8.54
N TYR A 50 -2.63 3.24 7.42
CA TYR A 50 -1.70 2.61 6.50
C TYR A 50 -0.72 3.63 5.87
N GLY A 51 -1.23 4.75 5.36
CA GLY A 51 -0.39 5.84 4.84
C GLY A 51 0.51 6.45 5.90
N GLY A 52 0.01 6.56 7.15
CA GLY A 52 0.77 7.06 8.29
C GLY A 52 2.02 6.22 8.61
N ILE A 53 1.95 4.89 8.46
CA ILE A 53 3.11 4.00 8.62
C ILE A 53 4.22 4.37 7.62
N PHE A 54 3.87 4.52 6.33
CA PHE A 54 4.85 4.91 5.31
C PHE A 54 5.38 6.33 5.54
N LEU A 55 4.51 7.27 5.89
CA LEU A 55 4.92 8.65 6.16
C LEU A 55 5.94 8.72 7.29
N THR A 56 5.74 7.98 8.39
CA THR A 56 6.69 7.93 9.50
C THR A 56 8.01 7.30 9.08
N ALA A 57 8.00 6.20 8.34
CA ALA A 57 9.18 5.56 7.81
C ALA A 57 9.98 6.50 6.89
N PHE A 58 9.32 7.22 5.98
CA PHE A 58 9.99 8.20 5.11
C PHE A 58 10.59 9.37 5.86
N ARG A 59 9.88 9.90 6.87
CA ARG A 59 10.45 10.95 7.73
C ARG A 59 11.71 10.49 8.44
N ASN A 60 11.72 9.27 8.95
CA ASN A 60 12.85 8.67 9.66
C ASN A 60 14.04 8.41 8.74
N LEU A 61 13.78 7.92 7.53
CA LEU A 61 14.81 7.60 6.55
C LEU A 61 15.39 8.83 5.84
N ARG A 62 14.64 9.92 5.72
CA ARG A 62 15.01 11.10 4.91
C ARG A 62 16.41 11.63 5.19
N ILE A 63 16.80 11.75 6.45
CA ILE A 63 18.11 12.27 6.83
C ILE A 63 19.20 11.19 6.69
N SER A 64 18.85 9.96 7.06
CA SER A 64 19.79 8.84 7.02
C SER A 64 20.12 8.42 5.58
N ALA A 65 19.16 8.51 4.66
CA ALA A 65 19.33 8.16 3.25
C ALA A 65 20.39 9.03 2.52
N THR A 66 20.67 10.24 3.01
CA THR A 66 21.71 11.10 2.44
C THR A 66 23.12 10.72 2.91
N ARG A 67 23.26 9.89 3.96
CA ARG A 67 24.55 9.58 4.59
C ARG A 67 24.89 8.08 4.60
N ASP A 68 23.86 7.23 4.57
CA ASP A 68 24.03 5.76 4.64
C ASP A 68 23.41 5.11 3.39
N PRO A 69 24.21 4.42 2.56
CA PRO A 69 23.71 3.70 1.38
C PRO A 69 22.63 2.66 1.70
N ARG A 70 22.64 2.08 2.90
CA ARG A 70 21.62 1.11 3.34
C ARG A 70 20.27 1.79 3.56
N ALA A 71 20.28 2.95 4.22
CA ALA A 71 19.10 3.77 4.40
C ALA A 71 18.53 4.25 3.06
N LEU A 72 19.42 4.62 2.12
CA LEU A 72 19.01 4.97 0.76
C LEU A 72 18.37 3.80 0.03
N ALA A 73 18.91 2.59 0.13
CA ALA A 73 18.33 1.40 -0.49
C ALA A 73 16.92 1.10 0.04
N VAL A 74 16.73 1.17 1.37
CA VAL A 74 15.41 0.99 2.00
C VAL A 74 14.44 2.09 1.55
N PHE A 75 14.88 3.34 1.50
CA PHE A 75 14.07 4.47 1.04
C PHE A 75 13.59 4.27 -0.41
N LEU A 76 14.49 3.88 -1.31
CA LEU A 76 14.16 3.61 -2.72
C LEU A 76 13.23 2.41 -2.87
N GLY A 77 13.46 1.34 -2.11
CA GLY A 77 12.60 0.15 -2.10
C GLY A 77 11.18 0.46 -1.67
N LEU A 78 10.99 1.22 -0.58
CA LEU A 78 9.66 1.66 -0.12
C LEU A 78 9.00 2.61 -1.12
N THR A 79 9.76 3.51 -1.76
CA THR A 79 9.25 4.39 -2.81
C THR A 79 8.74 3.59 -3.99
N GLY A 80 9.53 2.62 -4.47
CA GLY A 80 9.12 1.72 -5.55
C GLY A 80 7.85 0.94 -5.22
N TYR A 81 7.76 0.40 -4.00
CA TYR A 81 6.56 -0.30 -3.55
C TYR A 81 5.33 0.62 -3.58
N LEU A 82 5.42 1.85 -3.05
CA LEU A 82 4.30 2.79 -3.05
C LEU A 82 3.84 3.18 -4.46
N ILE A 83 4.77 3.38 -5.38
CA ILE A 83 4.43 3.65 -6.78
C ILE A 83 3.69 2.45 -7.39
N CYS A 84 4.20 1.24 -7.18
CA CYS A 84 3.54 0.03 -7.66
C CYS A 84 2.15 -0.16 -7.05
N SER A 85 1.96 0.13 -5.77
CA SER A 85 0.69 -0.03 -5.06
C SER A 85 -0.45 0.84 -5.61
N LEU A 86 -0.14 1.91 -6.33
CA LEU A 86 -1.13 2.75 -7.04
C LEU A 86 -1.73 2.05 -8.27
N PHE A 87 -1.01 1.07 -8.84
CA PHE A 87 -1.40 0.39 -10.07
C PHE A 87 -1.68 -1.10 -9.89
N THR A 88 -1.38 -1.64 -8.72
CA THR A 88 -1.54 -3.05 -8.40
C THR A 88 -2.29 -3.24 -7.09
N PHE A 89 -2.85 -4.43 -6.90
CA PHE A 89 -3.40 -4.86 -5.60
C PHE A 89 -2.31 -5.52 -4.76
N GLN A 90 -2.60 -5.70 -3.46
CA GLN A 90 -1.69 -6.38 -2.56
C GLN A 90 -1.35 -7.79 -3.06
N HIS A 91 -0.08 -8.01 -3.34
CA HIS A 91 0.43 -9.33 -3.69
C HIS A 91 1.00 -10.02 -2.45
N VAL A 92 0.66 -11.30 -2.29
CA VAL A 92 1.17 -12.14 -1.21
C VAL A 92 2.70 -12.15 -1.15
N LEU A 93 3.37 -11.94 -2.29
CA LEU A 93 4.84 -11.89 -2.36
C LEU A 93 5.41 -10.51 -2.05
N SER A 94 4.83 -9.43 -2.58
CA SER A 94 5.42 -8.08 -2.45
C SER A 94 5.13 -7.42 -1.10
N THR A 95 3.96 -7.64 -0.54
CA THR A 95 3.55 -7.03 0.73
C THR A 95 4.45 -7.42 1.92
N PRO A 96 4.84 -8.68 2.14
CA PRO A 96 5.78 -9.04 3.19
C PRO A 96 7.14 -8.36 3.04
N PHE A 97 7.65 -8.18 1.82
CA PHE A 97 8.90 -7.45 1.59
C PHE A 97 8.77 -5.97 1.96
N ALA A 98 7.64 -5.33 1.67
CA ALA A 98 7.39 -3.95 2.08
C ALA A 98 7.40 -3.81 3.61
N PHE A 99 6.75 -4.72 4.33
CA PHE A 99 6.79 -4.74 5.80
C PHE A 99 8.18 -5.04 6.36
N ALA A 100 8.97 -5.90 5.71
CA ALA A 100 10.36 -6.11 6.08
C ALA A 100 11.20 -4.83 5.90
N LEU A 101 11.00 -4.11 4.79
CA LEU A 101 11.66 -2.81 4.57
C LEU A 101 11.23 -1.76 5.59
N LEU A 102 9.96 -1.73 6.00
CA LEU A 102 9.47 -0.87 7.09
C LEU A 102 10.17 -1.20 8.42
N GLY A 103 10.31 -2.48 8.75
CA GLY A 103 11.08 -2.91 9.93
C GLY A 103 12.55 -2.50 9.87
N MET A 104 13.18 -2.59 8.69
CA MET A 104 14.56 -2.10 8.48
C MET A 104 14.67 -0.58 8.64
N ALA A 105 13.65 0.18 8.21
CA ALA A 105 13.60 1.63 8.38
C ALA A 105 13.64 2.02 9.87
N GLU A 106 12.88 1.32 10.71
CA GLU A 106 12.89 1.52 12.15
C GLU A 106 14.24 1.10 12.78
N GLY A 107 14.86 0.02 12.32
CA GLY A 107 16.17 -0.42 12.75
C GLY A 107 17.29 0.62 12.47
N VAL A 108 17.24 1.29 11.32
CA VAL A 108 18.15 2.40 10.99
C VAL A 108 17.95 3.57 11.96
N LEU A 109 16.72 3.89 12.29
CA LEU A 109 16.40 4.96 13.26
C LEU A 109 16.95 4.65 14.66
N CYS A 110 16.71 3.44 15.17
CA CYS A 110 17.24 2.99 16.45
C CYS A 110 18.77 3.15 16.53
N LYS A 111 19.48 2.76 15.47
CA LYS A 111 20.95 2.92 15.42
C LYS A 111 21.39 4.37 15.46
N VAL A 112 20.69 5.25 14.76
CA VAL A 112 20.99 6.70 14.76
C VAL A 112 20.78 7.32 16.15
N ILE A 113 19.75 6.89 16.87
CA ILE A 113 19.46 7.35 18.24
C ILE A 113 20.56 6.86 19.20
N LEU A 114 20.92 5.58 19.13
CA LEU A 114 21.94 4.97 20.03
C LEU A 114 23.34 5.57 19.86
N ILE A 115 23.67 6.11 18.69
CA ILE A 115 24.99 6.76 18.45
C ILE A 115 25.02 8.20 19.00
N LYS A 116 23.85 8.80 19.26
CA LYS A 116 23.75 10.16 19.81
C LYS A 116 23.79 10.22 21.34
N PHE A 117 23.68 9.10 22.02
CA PHE A 117 23.89 8.94 23.45
C PHE A 117 25.23 8.29 23.75
#